data_8ad8e8be7e9347c4731051e55297ecb4
#
_entry.id   8ad8e8be7e9347c4731051e55297ecb4
#
_cell.length_a   1.000
_cell.length_b   1.000
_cell.length_c   1.000
_cell.angle_alpha   90.00
_cell.angle_beta   90.00
_cell.angle_gamma   90.00
#
_symmetry.space_group_name_H-M   'P 1'
#
loop_
_entity.id
_entity.type
_entity.pdbx_description
1 polymer ?
#
loop_
_entity_poly.entity_id
_entity_poly.type
_entity_poly.pdbx_seq_one_letter_code
_entity_poly.pdbx_strand_id
1 'polypeptide(L)'
;MRLLQFVQETPACFCRENVQGHITGSAWIINRHGDKALLTLHRKLKIWVQPGGHADGDSDVLRVACREAVEESGIAEFRVLDAEIFDIDIHTIPARPAGGEPEHLHYDVRYLLQAAHENYTISDESDALGWFTREEILHLTPPADAATLRLSALWPEISAAATNCDANDA
;
A
#
# COMPACT_ATOMS: atom_id res chain seq x y z
N MET A 1 4.81 -18.75 3.66
CA MET A 1 5.59 -19.42 4.71
C MET A 1 6.59 -18.49 5.41
N ARG A 2 7.38 -17.69 4.69
CA ARG A 2 8.38 -16.78 5.34
C ARG A 2 7.76 -15.76 6.31
N LEU A 3 6.63 -15.12 5.97
CA LEU A 3 5.96 -14.15 6.84
C LEU A 3 5.44 -14.80 8.13
N LEU A 4 4.73 -15.92 8.05
CA LEU A 4 4.20 -16.61 9.23
C LEU A 4 5.31 -17.05 10.18
N GLN A 5 6.41 -17.58 9.66
CA GLN A 5 7.57 -17.95 10.46
C GLN A 5 8.15 -16.72 11.14
N PHE A 6 8.34 -15.62 10.41
CA PHE A 6 8.86 -14.37 10.97
C PHE A 6 8.00 -13.85 12.12
N VAL A 7 6.68 -13.80 11.94
CA VAL A 7 5.74 -13.36 12.99
C VAL A 7 5.80 -14.26 14.23
N GLN A 8 5.91 -15.58 14.04
CA GLN A 8 5.94 -16.54 15.16
C GLN A 8 7.26 -16.50 15.94
N GLU A 9 8.37 -16.26 15.26
CA GLU A 9 9.72 -16.30 15.85
C GLU A 9 10.20 -14.94 16.33
N THR A 10 9.53 -13.83 15.97
CA THR A 10 9.99 -12.46 16.21
C THR A 10 8.93 -11.64 16.95
N PRO A 11 8.94 -11.60 18.28
CA PRO A 11 7.93 -10.85 19.06
C PRO A 11 7.84 -9.36 18.72
N ALA A 12 8.97 -8.75 18.29
CA ALA A 12 9.03 -7.34 17.89
C ALA A 12 8.84 -7.12 16.38
N CYS A 13 8.21 -8.06 15.66
CA CYS A 13 8.08 -7.99 14.21
C CYS A 13 7.28 -6.78 13.70
N PHE A 14 6.46 -6.16 14.54
CA PHE A 14 5.70 -4.94 14.19
C PHE A 14 6.44 -3.64 14.54
N CYS A 15 7.62 -3.71 15.18
CA CYS A 15 8.38 -2.55 15.62
C CYS A 15 9.51 -2.25 14.63
N ARG A 16 9.61 -1.00 14.16
CA ARG A 16 10.67 -0.58 13.20
C ARG A 16 12.09 -0.65 13.78
N GLU A 17 12.23 -0.70 15.10
CA GLU A 17 13.49 -0.88 15.80
C GLU A 17 14.07 -2.29 15.65
N ASN A 18 13.28 -3.24 15.17
CA ASN A 18 13.78 -4.57 14.86
C ASN A 18 14.68 -4.52 13.61
N VAL A 19 15.98 -4.58 13.86
CA VAL A 19 17.02 -4.43 12.82
C VAL A 19 17.12 -5.58 11.84
N GLN A 20 16.47 -6.71 12.09
CA GLN A 20 16.40 -7.83 11.14
C GLN A 20 15.33 -7.62 10.07
N GLY A 21 14.29 -6.89 10.44
CA GLY A 21 13.16 -6.57 9.61
C GLY A 21 11.89 -6.35 10.41
N HIS A 22 10.88 -5.78 9.78
CA HIS A 22 9.60 -5.50 10.42
C HIS A 22 8.46 -5.48 9.41
N ILE A 23 7.23 -5.55 9.95
CA ILE A 23 6.02 -5.53 9.16
C ILE A 23 5.67 -4.09 8.79
N THR A 24 5.27 -3.91 7.53
CA THR A 24 4.65 -2.71 6.99
C THR A 24 3.26 -3.02 6.47
N GLY A 25 2.39 -2.01 6.45
CA GLY A 25 1.05 -2.11 5.92
C GLY A 25 0.85 -1.14 4.77
N SER A 26 0.43 -1.64 3.61
CA SER A 26 0.22 -0.83 2.40
C SER A 26 -1.18 -1.03 1.82
N ALA A 27 -1.64 -0.04 1.07
CA ALA A 27 -2.95 -0.04 0.45
C ALA A 27 -2.84 0.05 -1.07
N TRP A 28 -3.36 -0.94 -1.80
CA TRP A 28 -3.70 -0.76 -3.20
C TRP A 28 -5.05 -0.05 -3.27
N ILE A 29 -5.02 1.23 -3.59
CA ILE A 29 -6.20 2.08 -3.56
C ILE A 29 -6.73 2.25 -4.97
N ILE A 30 -7.95 1.82 -5.22
CA ILE A 30 -8.63 2.05 -6.48
C ILE A 30 -9.65 3.17 -6.36
N ASN A 31 -9.93 3.84 -7.47
CA ASN A 31 -10.97 4.85 -7.51
C ASN A 31 -12.37 4.23 -7.45
N ARG A 32 -13.41 5.08 -7.37
CA ARG A 32 -14.80 4.64 -7.29
C ARG A 32 -15.23 3.77 -8.48
N HIS A 33 -14.65 4.00 -9.65
CA HIS A 33 -14.99 3.26 -10.88
C HIS A 33 -14.19 1.97 -11.05
N GLY A 34 -13.11 1.78 -10.26
CA GLY A 34 -12.26 0.61 -10.32
C GLY A 34 -11.32 0.58 -11.53
N ASP A 35 -11.20 1.69 -12.27
CA ASP A 35 -10.40 1.78 -13.49
C ASP A 35 -9.05 2.48 -13.30
N LYS A 36 -8.82 3.10 -12.12
CA LYS A 36 -7.54 3.73 -11.75
C LYS A 36 -7.10 3.33 -10.36
N ALA A 37 -5.78 3.25 -10.16
CA ALA A 37 -5.16 3.11 -8.84
C ALA A 37 -4.39 4.38 -8.47
N LEU A 38 -4.36 4.68 -7.16
CA LEU A 38 -3.61 5.80 -6.61
C LEU A 38 -2.19 5.35 -6.30
N LEU A 39 -1.22 6.04 -6.88
CA LEU A 39 0.19 5.85 -6.57
C LEU A 39 0.83 7.14 -6.09
N THR A 40 1.82 7.00 -5.22
CA THR A 40 2.68 8.06 -4.71
C THR A 40 4.07 7.99 -5.36
N LEU A 41 4.62 9.14 -5.76
CA LEU A 41 6.02 9.23 -6.17
C LEU A 41 6.88 9.36 -4.92
N HIS A 42 7.43 8.24 -4.49
CA HIS A 42 8.20 8.15 -3.26
C HIS A 42 9.41 9.09 -3.31
N ARG A 43 9.48 10.07 -2.38
CA ARG A 43 10.46 11.17 -2.40
C ARG A 43 11.92 10.69 -2.49
N LYS A 44 12.28 9.62 -1.78
CA LYS A 44 13.66 9.12 -1.72
C LYS A 44 13.99 8.16 -2.86
N LEU A 45 13.06 7.29 -3.23
CA LEU A 45 13.28 6.25 -4.24
C LEU A 45 13.04 6.73 -5.66
N LYS A 46 12.26 7.82 -5.83
CA LYS A 46 11.89 8.37 -7.14
C LYS A 46 11.19 7.36 -8.06
N ILE A 47 10.42 6.47 -7.47
CA ILE A 47 9.56 5.50 -8.14
C ILE A 47 8.12 5.67 -7.67
N TRP A 48 7.18 5.27 -8.51
CA TRP A 48 5.77 5.24 -8.19
C TRP A 48 5.44 3.95 -7.46
N VAL A 49 4.87 4.07 -6.26
CA VAL A 49 4.50 2.95 -5.40
C VAL A 49 3.13 3.18 -4.77
N GLN A 50 2.52 2.14 -4.23
CA GLN A 50 1.31 2.28 -3.43
C GLN A 50 1.60 3.02 -2.11
N PRO A 51 0.63 3.76 -1.53
CA PRO A 51 0.71 4.29 -0.18
C PRO A 51 0.90 3.19 0.86
N GLY A 52 1.71 3.47 1.89
CA GLY A 52 1.98 2.51 2.96
C GLY A 52 3.13 2.92 3.86
N GLY A 53 3.19 2.31 5.04
CA GLY A 53 4.18 2.64 6.05
C GLY A 53 4.35 1.60 7.15
N HIS A 54 5.06 1.99 8.20
CA HIS A 54 5.43 1.10 9.28
C HIS A 54 4.26 0.78 10.22
N ALA A 55 4.24 -0.44 10.73
CA ALA A 55 3.25 -0.87 11.71
C ALA A 55 3.43 -0.18 13.08
N ASP A 56 4.67 0.17 13.46
CA ASP A 56 5.02 0.88 14.69
C ASP A 56 4.40 0.28 15.97
N GLY A 57 4.44 -1.06 16.04
CA GLY A 57 3.92 -1.83 17.16
C GLY A 57 2.44 -2.21 17.00
N ASP A 58 1.75 -1.71 15.98
CA ASP A 58 0.36 -2.08 15.71
C ASP A 58 0.27 -3.42 14.96
N SER A 59 -0.31 -4.44 15.59
CA SER A 59 -0.50 -5.76 14.99
C SER A 59 -1.71 -5.86 14.05
N ASP A 60 -2.59 -4.85 14.03
CA ASP A 60 -3.69 -4.75 13.06
C ASP A 60 -3.21 -4.08 11.77
N VAL A 61 -2.61 -4.87 10.89
CA VAL A 61 -1.96 -4.36 9.68
C VAL A 61 -2.95 -3.78 8.67
N LEU A 62 -4.21 -4.23 8.67
CA LEU A 62 -5.27 -3.59 7.90
C LEU A 62 -5.52 -2.15 8.38
N ARG A 63 -5.56 -1.95 9.70
CA ARG A 63 -5.68 -0.61 10.30
C ARG A 63 -4.48 0.26 9.93
N VAL A 64 -3.26 -0.29 9.93
CA VAL A 64 -2.05 0.41 9.46
C VAL A 64 -2.22 0.84 8.02
N ALA A 65 -2.58 -0.05 7.11
CA ALA A 65 -2.77 0.27 5.69
C ALA A 65 -3.84 1.36 5.47
N CYS A 66 -4.94 1.32 6.23
CA CYS A 66 -5.98 2.35 6.17
C CYS A 66 -5.49 3.70 6.70
N ARG A 67 -4.71 3.71 7.79
CA ARG A 67 -4.10 4.94 8.34
C ARG A 67 -3.16 5.58 7.32
N GLU A 68 -2.23 4.81 6.77
CA GLU A 68 -1.27 5.28 5.77
C GLU A 68 -1.97 5.80 4.50
N ALA A 69 -3.03 5.12 4.06
CA ALA A 69 -3.84 5.57 2.94
C ALA A 69 -4.41 6.97 3.18
N VAL A 70 -4.92 7.25 4.39
CA VAL A 70 -5.44 8.57 4.78
C VAL A 70 -4.31 9.60 4.88
N GLU A 71 -3.21 9.27 5.56
CA GLU A 71 -2.09 10.17 5.84
C GLU A 71 -1.39 10.62 4.54
N GLU A 72 -1.15 9.69 3.62
CA GLU A 72 -0.46 10.00 2.37
C GLU A 72 -1.34 10.64 1.30
N SER A 73 -2.65 10.32 1.28
CA SER A 73 -3.55 10.83 0.23
C SER A 73 -4.42 12.00 0.64
N GLY A 74 -4.65 12.21 1.94
CA GLY A 74 -5.64 13.15 2.45
C GLY A 74 -7.09 12.75 2.17
N ILE A 75 -7.34 11.57 1.60
CA ILE A 75 -8.69 11.03 1.40
C ILE A 75 -9.14 10.39 2.71
N ALA A 76 -10.21 10.89 3.31
CA ALA A 76 -10.68 10.42 4.61
C ALA A 76 -11.57 9.17 4.54
N GLU A 77 -12.18 8.90 3.38
CA GLU A 77 -13.19 7.86 3.22
C GLU A 77 -12.73 6.77 2.25
N PHE A 78 -12.46 5.60 2.82
CA PHE A 78 -12.15 4.38 2.07
C PHE A 78 -13.10 3.25 2.45
N ARG A 79 -13.47 2.45 1.45
CA ARG A 79 -14.11 1.16 1.66
C ARG A 79 -13.05 0.06 1.55
N VAL A 80 -12.91 -0.76 2.57
CA VAL A 80 -12.14 -2.00 2.50
C VAL A 80 -12.94 -2.97 1.62
N LEU A 81 -12.40 -3.33 0.46
CA LEU A 81 -13.11 -4.22 -0.47
C LEU A 81 -13.07 -5.67 -0.02
N ASP A 82 -11.96 -6.06 0.61
CA ASP A 82 -11.79 -7.35 1.25
C ASP A 82 -10.90 -7.17 2.48
N ALA A 83 -11.27 -7.77 3.60
CA ALA A 83 -10.46 -7.79 4.81
C ALA A 83 -9.30 -8.81 4.75
N GLU A 84 -9.32 -9.69 3.74
CA GLU A 84 -8.24 -10.62 3.48
C GLU A 84 -7.01 -9.89 2.90
N ILE A 85 -5.86 -10.49 3.08
CA ILE A 85 -4.60 -9.96 2.54
C ILE A 85 -4.66 -10.03 1.00
N PHE A 86 -4.53 -8.88 0.36
CA PHE A 86 -4.54 -8.76 -1.09
C PHE A 86 -3.22 -9.25 -1.71
N ASP A 87 -2.08 -8.87 -1.10
CA ASP A 87 -0.75 -9.27 -1.55
C ASP A 87 0.24 -9.21 -0.39
N ILE A 88 1.35 -9.94 -0.52
CA ILE A 88 2.49 -9.89 0.40
C ILE A 88 3.76 -9.72 -0.41
N ASP A 89 4.60 -8.76 -0.01
CA ASP A 89 5.92 -8.56 -0.56
C ASP A 89 6.98 -8.59 0.53
N ILE A 90 8.10 -9.25 0.26
CA ILE A 90 9.24 -9.29 1.18
C ILE A 90 10.45 -8.79 0.42
N HIS A 91 10.91 -7.60 0.76
CA HIS A 91 12.00 -6.95 0.08
C HIS A 91 13.04 -6.38 1.04
N THR A 92 14.24 -6.18 0.55
CA THR A 92 15.34 -5.62 1.31
C THR A 92 15.32 -4.10 1.23
N ILE A 93 15.40 -3.45 2.38
CA ILE A 93 15.70 -2.02 2.51
C ILE A 93 17.22 -1.90 2.64
N PRO A 94 17.89 -1.21 1.71
CA PRO A 94 19.34 -1.04 1.78
C PRO A 94 19.77 -0.23 3.01
N ALA A 95 20.94 -0.54 3.56
CA ALA A 95 21.51 0.22 4.65
C ALA A 95 21.63 1.72 4.32
N ARG A 96 21.33 2.56 5.29
CA ARG A 96 21.47 4.03 5.22
C ARG A 96 22.44 4.50 6.30
N PRO A 97 23.77 4.43 6.07
CA PRO A 97 24.78 4.75 7.08
C PRO A 97 24.65 6.14 7.67
N ALA A 98 24.26 7.13 6.88
CA ALA A 98 24.05 8.50 7.33
C ALA A 98 22.88 8.65 8.33
N GLY A 99 21.92 7.72 8.33
CA GLY A 99 20.79 7.66 9.26
C GLY A 99 20.97 6.63 10.38
N GLY A 100 22.08 5.86 10.39
CA GLY A 100 22.29 4.78 11.34
C GLY A 100 21.39 3.56 11.12
N GLU A 101 20.76 3.46 9.97
CA GLU A 101 19.81 2.40 9.64
C GLU A 101 20.53 1.26 8.90
N PRO A 102 20.62 0.06 9.49
CA PRO A 102 21.23 -1.11 8.82
C PRO A 102 20.34 -1.64 7.69
N GLU A 103 20.91 -2.47 6.83
CA GLU A 103 20.13 -3.26 5.89
C GLU A 103 19.17 -4.17 6.65
N HIS A 104 17.89 -4.19 6.24
CA HIS A 104 16.86 -4.99 6.88
C HIS A 104 15.76 -5.38 5.88
N LEU A 105 14.83 -6.25 6.32
CA LEU A 105 13.70 -6.68 5.51
C LEU A 105 12.42 -5.91 5.87
N HIS A 106 11.68 -5.46 4.86
CA HIS A 106 10.27 -5.16 5.01
C HIS A 106 9.44 -6.39 4.64
N TYR A 107 8.48 -6.70 5.49
CA TYR A 107 7.41 -7.66 5.26
C TYR A 107 6.13 -6.86 5.01
N ASP A 108 5.93 -6.47 3.77
CA ASP A 108 4.85 -5.56 3.37
C ASP A 108 3.57 -6.34 3.11
N VAL A 109 2.57 -6.11 3.97
CA VAL A 109 1.24 -6.72 3.87
C VAL A 109 0.29 -5.70 3.27
N ARG A 110 -0.36 -6.05 2.17
CA ARG A 110 -1.11 -5.14 1.32
C ARG A 110 -2.58 -5.47 1.30
N TYR A 111 -3.41 -4.43 1.32
CA TYR A 111 -4.87 -4.53 1.31
C TYR A 111 -5.46 -3.75 0.14
N LEU A 112 -6.64 -4.19 -0.31
CA LEU A 112 -7.36 -3.55 -1.41
C LEU A 112 -8.42 -2.59 -0.85
N LEU A 113 -8.25 -1.30 -1.13
CA LEU A 113 -9.15 -0.24 -0.72
C LEU A 113 -9.80 0.43 -1.92
N GLN A 114 -11.01 0.94 -1.75
CA GLN A 114 -11.68 1.79 -2.73
C GLN A 114 -11.93 3.17 -2.14
N ALA A 115 -11.46 4.21 -2.83
CA ALA A 115 -11.70 5.59 -2.42
C ALA A 115 -13.11 6.05 -2.78
N ALA A 116 -13.73 6.84 -1.90
CA ALA A 116 -15.04 7.43 -2.14
C ALA A 116 -15.01 8.50 -3.24
N HIS A 117 -13.86 9.18 -3.40
CA HIS A 117 -13.64 10.22 -4.41
C HIS A 117 -12.16 10.29 -4.84
N GLU A 118 -11.88 11.03 -5.91
CA GLU A 118 -10.52 11.15 -6.47
C GLU A 118 -9.76 12.41 -6.00
N ASN A 119 -10.35 13.26 -5.18
CA ASN A 119 -9.68 14.44 -4.65
C ASN A 119 -8.67 14.03 -3.58
N TYR A 120 -7.39 14.35 -3.78
CA TYR A 120 -6.31 14.04 -2.87
C TYR A 120 -5.50 15.28 -2.49
N THR A 121 -4.73 15.16 -1.43
CA THR A 121 -3.74 16.16 -0.99
C THR A 121 -2.39 15.46 -0.88
N ILE A 122 -1.35 16.05 -1.46
CA ILE A 122 0.00 15.48 -1.41
C ILE A 122 0.56 15.71 0.00
N SER A 123 1.04 14.64 0.63
CA SER A 123 1.72 14.69 1.93
C SER A 123 3.17 15.16 1.80
N ASP A 124 3.81 15.50 2.93
CA ASP A 124 5.23 15.91 2.94
C ASP A 124 6.20 14.75 2.61
N GLU A 125 5.73 13.51 2.60
CA GLU A 125 6.54 12.31 2.31
C GLU A 125 6.65 12.00 0.81
N SER A 126 5.80 12.63 0.00
CA SER A 126 5.67 12.37 -1.44
C SER A 126 6.10 13.57 -2.27
N ASP A 127 6.69 13.32 -3.45
CA ASP A 127 6.95 14.37 -4.44
C ASP A 127 5.74 14.61 -5.34
N ALA A 128 4.92 13.59 -5.56
CA ALA A 128 3.69 13.63 -6.33
C ALA A 128 2.75 12.50 -5.92
N LEU A 129 1.48 12.67 -6.21
CA LEU A 129 0.43 11.68 -6.04
C LEU A 129 -0.48 11.73 -7.28
N GLY A 130 -0.93 10.59 -7.76
CA GLY A 130 -1.77 10.56 -8.96
C GLY A 130 -2.57 9.28 -9.13
N TRP A 131 -3.68 9.42 -9.86
CA TRP A 131 -4.51 8.33 -10.30
C TRP A 131 -4.07 7.84 -11.67
N PHE A 132 -3.78 6.55 -11.79
CA PHE A 132 -3.26 5.95 -13.00
C PHE A 132 -4.10 4.74 -13.41
N THR A 133 -4.37 4.63 -14.70
CA THR A 133 -4.92 3.40 -15.29
C THR A 133 -3.88 2.28 -15.24
N ARG A 134 -4.32 1.04 -15.42
CA ARG A 134 -3.41 -0.11 -15.48
C ARG A 134 -2.35 0.05 -16.59
N GLU A 135 -2.74 0.57 -17.74
CA GLU A 135 -1.82 0.79 -18.85
C GLU A 135 -0.75 1.84 -18.50
N GLU A 136 -1.14 2.95 -17.88
CA GLU A 136 -0.21 3.99 -17.41
C GLU A 136 0.75 3.44 -16.37
N ILE A 137 0.26 2.63 -15.41
CA ILE A 137 1.11 1.98 -14.39
C ILE A 137 2.17 1.10 -15.06
N LEU A 138 1.80 0.28 -16.04
CA LEU A 138 2.75 -0.57 -16.77
C LEU A 138 3.83 0.24 -17.50
N HIS A 139 3.53 1.44 -17.98
CA HIS A 139 4.50 2.34 -18.62
C HIS A 139 5.37 3.09 -17.61
N LEU A 140 4.83 3.44 -16.45
CA LEU A 140 5.53 4.18 -15.40
C LEU A 140 6.44 3.30 -14.54
N THR A 141 6.11 2.00 -14.43
CA THR A 141 6.79 1.08 -13.53
C THR A 141 8.01 0.46 -14.22
N PRO A 142 9.23 0.63 -13.65
CA PRO A 142 10.40 -0.05 -14.19
C PRO A 142 10.23 -1.58 -14.15
N PRO A 143 10.75 -2.32 -15.13
CA PRO A 143 10.66 -3.80 -15.14
C PRO A 143 11.25 -4.49 -13.90
N ALA A 144 12.15 -3.80 -13.19
CA ALA A 144 12.75 -4.27 -11.94
C ALA A 144 11.80 -4.18 -10.74
N ASP A 145 10.76 -3.35 -10.80
CA ASP A 145 9.74 -3.25 -9.76
C ASP A 145 8.64 -4.30 -9.99
N ALA A 146 8.98 -5.54 -9.68
CA ALA A 146 8.05 -6.67 -9.80
C ALA A 146 6.84 -6.55 -8.86
N ALA A 147 6.96 -5.81 -7.78
CA ALA A 147 5.91 -5.65 -6.77
C ALA A 147 4.74 -4.84 -7.31
N THR A 148 4.99 -3.63 -7.83
CA THR A 148 3.96 -2.78 -8.43
C THR A 148 3.34 -3.43 -9.67
N LEU A 149 4.15 -4.10 -10.51
CA LEU A 149 3.65 -4.84 -11.67
C LEU A 149 2.72 -5.98 -11.25
N ARG A 150 3.04 -6.72 -10.17
CA ARG A 150 2.20 -7.79 -9.64
C ARG A 150 0.86 -7.25 -9.12
N LEU A 151 0.87 -6.17 -8.34
CA LEU A 151 -0.35 -5.52 -7.85
C LEU A 151 -1.26 -5.07 -9.00
N SER A 152 -0.68 -4.47 -10.03
CA SER A 152 -1.41 -4.09 -11.25
C SER A 152 -2.04 -5.30 -11.93
N ALA A 153 -1.39 -6.46 -11.95
CA ALA A 153 -1.93 -7.69 -12.52
C ALA A 153 -3.03 -8.31 -11.66
N LEU A 154 -2.91 -8.24 -10.34
CA LEU A 154 -3.90 -8.76 -9.38
C LEU A 154 -5.14 -7.88 -9.26
N TRP A 155 -5.06 -6.64 -9.68
CA TRP A 155 -6.13 -5.66 -9.59
C TRP A 155 -7.43 -6.20 -10.22
N PRO A 156 -8.50 -6.42 -9.42
CA PRO A 156 -9.75 -6.98 -9.92
C PRO A 156 -10.48 -6.00 -10.86
N GLU A 157 -11.08 -6.54 -11.91
CA GLU A 157 -12.07 -5.78 -12.69
C GLU A 157 -13.34 -5.65 -11.85
N ILE A 158 -13.61 -4.44 -11.33
CA ILE A 158 -14.86 -4.15 -10.66
C ILE A 158 -15.91 -3.95 -11.74
N SER A 159 -16.82 -4.91 -11.85
CA SER A 159 -17.96 -4.79 -12.74
C SER A 159 -18.81 -3.58 -12.32
N ALA A 160 -19.17 -2.73 -13.27
CA ALA A 160 -20.05 -1.57 -13.08
C ALA A 160 -21.44 -1.91 -12.51
N ALA A 161 -21.77 -3.20 -12.37
CA ALA A 161 -23.03 -3.68 -11.79
C ALA A 161 -23.10 -3.54 -10.26
N ALA A 162 -21.99 -3.30 -9.55
CA ALA A 162 -21.99 -3.16 -8.10
C ALA A 162 -22.31 -1.74 -7.59
N THR A 163 -22.48 -0.75 -8.48
CA THR A 163 -22.74 0.66 -8.10
C THR A 163 -24.22 1.01 -7.94
N ASN A 164 -25.17 0.05 -8.10
CA ASN A 164 -26.60 0.33 -8.05
C ASN A 164 -27.33 -0.26 -6.83
N CYS A 165 -26.70 -0.39 -5.68
CA CYS A 165 -27.37 -0.90 -4.49
C CYS A 165 -27.25 0.05 -3.28
N ASP A 166 -27.59 1.36 -3.46
CA ASP A 166 -27.85 2.25 -2.32
C ASP A 166 -28.58 3.53 -2.76
N ALA A 167 -29.76 3.35 -3.38
CA ALA A 167 -30.70 4.47 -3.57
C ALA A 167 -32.14 3.95 -3.56
N ASN A 168 -32.55 3.28 -2.47
CA ASN A 168 -33.95 3.17 -2.11
C ASN A 168 -34.08 2.45 -0.77
N ASP A 169 -34.02 3.20 0.30
CA ASP A 169 -34.80 2.98 1.52
C ASP A 169 -34.73 4.27 2.33
N ALA A 170 -35.70 5.14 2.08
CA ALA A 170 -36.12 6.24 2.95
C ALA A 170 -37.52 5.94 3.46
#